data_bcb639f112f9664b690c27a1b6fee358
#
_entry.id   bcb639f112f9664b690c27a1b6fee358
#
_cell.length_a   1.000
_cell.length_b   1.000
_cell.length_c   1.000
_cell.angle_alpha   90.00
_cell.angle_beta   90.00
_cell.angle_gamma   90.00
#
_symmetry.space_group_name_H-M   'P 1'
#
loop_
_entity.id
_entity.type
_entity.pdbx_description
1 polymer ?
#
loop_
_entity_poly.entity_id
_entity_poly.type
_entity_poly.pdbx_seq_one_letter_code
_entity_poly.pdbx_strand_id
1 'polypeptide(L)'
;MLKINQWYDTCDYLQKVSIDYRVKSIQSAMLKYSRYYPDHQAAKVFNDMLGFCTLCDNYEDVLQMFGYDKIRIADMSSGKAKDDGYRGIHVYFQLSNFHYPIEIQYNTYYDRQFNNWLHKQVFK
;
A
#
# COMPACT_ATOMS: atom_id res chain seq x y z
N MET A 1 0.33 8.15 15.58
CA MET A 1 -0.78 7.63 14.75
C MET A 1 -2.01 8.52 14.80
N LEU A 2 -2.43 8.96 15.99
CA LEU A 2 -3.53 9.92 16.12
C LEU A 2 -3.29 11.21 15.34
N LYS A 3 -2.04 11.69 15.28
CA LYS A 3 -1.69 12.90 14.54
C LYS A 3 -1.93 12.80 13.03
N ILE A 4 -1.74 11.61 12.45
CA ILE A 4 -1.98 11.38 11.02
C ILE A 4 -3.48 11.43 10.73
N ASN A 5 -4.29 10.78 11.57
CA ASN A 5 -5.73 10.81 11.42
C ASN A 5 -6.27 12.24 11.51
N GLN A 6 -5.80 13.01 12.48
CA GLN A 6 -6.19 14.40 12.66
C GLN A 6 -5.79 15.26 11.45
N TRP A 7 -4.57 15.07 10.96
CA TRP A 7 -4.08 15.80 9.79
C TRP A 7 -4.92 15.48 8.54
N TYR A 8 -5.23 14.20 8.31
CA TYR A 8 -6.05 13.79 7.18
C TYR A 8 -7.45 14.42 7.25
N ASP A 9 -8.07 14.39 8.42
CA ASP A 9 -9.42 14.91 8.62
C ASP A 9 -9.50 16.43 8.44
N THR A 10 -8.39 17.15 8.68
CA THR A 10 -8.33 18.60 8.51
C THR A 10 -7.86 19.03 7.12
N CYS A 11 -7.43 18.09 6.28
CA CYS A 11 -6.87 18.41 4.96
C CYS A 11 -7.95 18.27 3.88
N ASP A 12 -8.61 19.38 3.54
CA ASP A 12 -9.66 19.40 2.51
C ASP A 12 -9.17 18.92 1.15
N TYR A 13 -7.90 19.16 0.82
CA TYR A 13 -7.32 18.72 -0.44
C TYR A 13 -7.32 17.20 -0.56
N LEU A 14 -6.91 16.50 0.50
CA LEU A 14 -6.87 15.03 0.48
C LEU A 14 -8.26 14.42 0.42
N GLN A 15 -9.25 15.07 0.99
CA GLN A 15 -10.63 14.59 0.91
C GLN A 15 -11.23 14.76 -0.48
N LYS A 16 -10.73 15.74 -1.26
CA LYS A 16 -11.19 15.98 -2.64
C LYS A 16 -10.54 15.05 -3.66
N VAL A 17 -9.33 14.59 -3.40
CA VAL A 17 -8.65 13.62 -4.27
C VAL A 17 -8.85 12.24 -3.68
N SER A 18 -9.49 11.34 -4.30
CA SER A 18 -9.89 10.01 -3.81
C SER A 18 -8.71 9.22 -3.19
N ILE A 19 -8.20 9.70 -2.07
CA ILE A 19 -7.12 9.07 -1.30
C ILE A 19 -7.67 8.62 0.04
N ASP A 20 -7.54 7.32 0.32
CA ASP A 20 -7.77 6.73 1.62
C ASP A 20 -6.44 6.40 2.28
N TYR A 21 -6.44 6.33 3.60
CA TYR A 21 -5.26 5.91 4.33
C TYR A 21 -5.59 4.76 5.28
N ARG A 22 -4.56 4.01 5.64
CA ARG A 22 -4.66 2.93 6.60
C ARG A 22 -3.43 2.95 7.51
N VAL A 23 -3.69 2.80 8.81
CA VAL A 23 -2.63 2.54 9.80
C VAL A 23 -2.80 1.10 10.27
N LYS A 24 -1.79 0.29 10.08
CA LYS A 24 -1.84 -1.12 10.45
C LYS A 24 -1.92 -1.28 11.96
N SER A 25 -2.79 -2.16 12.43
CA SER A 25 -2.90 -2.44 13.86
C SER A 25 -1.64 -3.12 14.38
N ILE A 26 -1.35 -2.94 15.66
CA ILE A 26 -0.22 -3.59 16.32
C ILE A 26 -0.34 -5.12 16.20
N GLN A 27 -1.55 -5.66 16.36
CA GLN A 27 -1.80 -7.10 16.26
C GLN A 27 -1.46 -7.63 14.88
N SER A 28 -1.93 -6.96 13.82
CA SER A 28 -1.62 -7.34 12.44
C SER A 28 -0.14 -7.26 12.14
N ALA A 29 0.54 -6.21 12.64
CA ALA A 29 1.98 -6.04 12.49
C ALA A 29 2.75 -7.17 13.18
N MET A 30 2.36 -7.55 14.39
CA MET A 30 2.98 -8.62 15.13
C MET A 30 2.80 -9.99 14.45
N LEU A 31 1.63 -10.25 13.89
CA LEU A 31 1.39 -11.49 13.14
C LEU A 31 2.29 -11.57 11.91
N LYS A 32 2.42 -10.47 11.18
CA LYS A 32 3.31 -10.41 10.03
C LYS A 32 4.77 -10.60 10.43
N TYR A 33 5.21 -9.96 11.51
CA TYR A 33 6.56 -10.12 12.04
C TYR A 33 6.86 -11.58 12.39
N SER A 34 5.95 -12.24 13.10
CA SER A 34 6.10 -13.65 13.47
C SER A 34 6.22 -14.57 12.26
N ARG A 35 5.54 -14.22 11.15
CA ARG A 35 5.54 -15.03 9.92
C ARG A 35 6.84 -14.92 9.15
N TYR A 36 7.47 -13.74 9.12
CA TYR A 36 8.61 -13.47 8.24
C TYR A 36 9.95 -13.34 8.95
N TYR A 37 9.97 -13.07 10.25
CA TYR A 37 11.20 -13.02 11.01
C TYR A 37 11.68 -14.45 11.34
N PRO A 38 12.99 -14.77 11.29
CA PRO A 38 14.12 -13.89 10.98
C PRO A 38 14.50 -13.80 9.50
N ASP A 39 13.75 -14.40 8.59
CA ASP A 39 14.11 -14.52 7.19
C ASP A 39 14.15 -13.15 6.47
N HIS A 40 13.38 -12.18 6.99
CA HIS A 40 13.32 -10.83 6.44
C HIS A 40 13.66 -9.78 7.50
N GLN A 41 14.28 -8.69 7.07
CA GLN A 41 14.58 -7.56 7.94
C GLN A 41 13.29 -6.87 8.40
N ALA A 42 13.31 -6.29 9.61
CA ALA A 42 12.14 -5.62 10.18
C ALA A 42 11.56 -4.53 9.26
N ALA A 43 12.42 -3.75 8.59
CA ALA A 43 11.96 -2.71 7.66
C ALA A 43 11.15 -3.29 6.50
N LYS A 44 11.49 -4.50 6.02
CA LYS A 44 10.71 -5.18 4.98
C LYS A 44 9.41 -5.76 5.51
N VAL A 45 9.42 -6.27 6.74
CA VAL A 45 8.22 -6.82 7.38
C VAL A 45 7.20 -5.72 7.65
N PHE A 46 7.67 -4.56 8.10
CA PHE A 46 6.80 -3.43 8.46
C PHE A 46 6.70 -2.38 7.37
N ASN A 47 6.77 -2.79 6.11
CA ASN A 47 6.74 -1.86 4.97
C ASN A 47 5.34 -1.27 4.70
N ASP A 48 4.31 -1.73 5.39
CA ASP A 48 2.93 -1.29 5.20
C ASP A 48 2.26 -0.80 6.50
N MET A 49 3.06 -0.35 7.48
CA MET A 49 2.52 0.19 8.73
C MET A 49 1.63 1.41 8.49
N LEU A 50 2.02 2.27 7.54
CA LEU A 50 1.21 3.37 7.06
C LEU A 50 1.00 3.18 5.57
N GLY A 51 -0.25 3.09 5.16
CA GLY A 51 -0.63 2.87 3.78
C GLY A 51 -1.64 3.90 3.30
N PHE A 52 -1.50 4.26 2.03
CA PHE A 52 -2.47 5.09 1.32
C PHE A 52 -3.02 4.29 0.14
N CYS A 53 -4.30 4.48 -0.15
CA CYS A 53 -4.95 3.89 -1.32
C CYS A 53 -5.47 5.01 -2.19
N THR A 54 -5.20 4.95 -3.48
CA THR A 54 -5.68 5.95 -4.42
C THR A 54 -6.07 5.30 -5.75
N LEU A 55 -6.92 5.99 -6.50
CA LEU A 55 -7.30 5.56 -7.84
C LEU A 55 -6.40 6.25 -8.86
N CYS A 56 -6.15 5.55 -9.97
CA CYS A 56 -5.46 6.10 -11.13
C CYS A 56 -6.25 5.74 -12.40
N ASP A 57 -6.06 6.51 -13.44
CA ASP A 57 -6.72 6.25 -14.72
C ASP A 57 -6.10 5.04 -15.43
N ASN A 58 -4.79 4.91 -15.30
CA ASN A 58 -4.04 3.79 -15.86
C ASN A 58 -2.76 3.57 -15.03
N TYR A 59 -2.16 2.39 -15.17
CA TYR A 59 -0.97 2.05 -14.42
C TYR A 59 0.32 2.59 -15.05
N GLU A 60 0.30 3.01 -16.30
CA GLU A 60 1.48 3.53 -16.98
C GLU A 60 2.02 4.78 -16.30
N ASP A 61 1.13 5.67 -15.87
CA ASP A 61 1.52 6.88 -15.16
C ASP A 61 2.23 6.56 -13.84
N VAL A 62 1.77 5.52 -13.15
CA VAL A 62 2.39 5.07 -11.90
C VAL A 62 3.78 4.49 -12.16
N LEU A 63 3.92 3.70 -13.21
CA LEU A 63 5.20 3.07 -13.58
C LEU A 63 6.27 4.08 -13.98
N GLN A 64 5.88 5.30 -14.36
CA GLN A 64 6.83 6.37 -14.64
C GLN A 64 7.64 6.81 -13.40
N MET A 65 7.19 6.44 -12.20
CA MET A 65 7.96 6.68 -10.97
C MET A 65 9.12 5.71 -10.80
N PHE A 66 9.23 4.71 -11.65
CA PHE A 66 10.33 3.74 -11.59
C PHE A 66 11.68 4.44 -11.78
N GLY A 67 12.64 4.10 -10.95
CA GLY A 67 13.99 4.67 -11.03
C GLY A 67 14.22 5.91 -10.18
N TYR A 68 13.15 6.48 -9.58
CA TYR A 68 13.35 7.55 -8.61
C TYR A 68 13.98 7.00 -7.34
N ASP A 69 14.91 7.78 -6.76
CA ASP A 69 15.54 7.44 -5.50
C ASP A 69 14.50 7.32 -4.38
N LYS A 70 14.74 6.41 -3.44
CA LYS A 70 13.87 6.19 -2.27
C LYS A 70 12.49 5.63 -2.62
N ILE A 71 12.24 5.29 -3.88
CA ILE A 71 10.97 4.71 -4.33
C ILE A 71 11.23 3.31 -4.86
N ARG A 72 10.41 2.36 -4.39
CA ARG A 72 10.38 0.99 -4.91
C ARG A 72 8.96 0.68 -5.37
N ILE A 73 8.85 0.01 -6.51
CA ILE A 73 7.56 -0.33 -7.11
C ILE A 73 7.39 -1.85 -7.14
N ALA A 74 6.25 -2.32 -6.64
CA ALA A 74 5.80 -3.70 -6.79
C ALA A 74 4.63 -3.70 -7.75
N ASP A 75 4.89 -4.13 -8.99
CA ASP A 75 3.89 -4.13 -10.05
C ASP A 75 3.10 -5.45 -10.04
N MET A 76 1.86 -5.38 -9.61
CA MET A 76 0.92 -6.50 -9.60
C MET A 76 -0.27 -6.22 -10.53
N SER A 77 -0.09 -5.34 -11.50
CA SER A 77 -1.16 -4.99 -12.45
C SER A 77 -1.55 -6.17 -13.35
N SER A 78 -0.65 -7.13 -13.52
CA SER A 78 -0.91 -8.39 -14.26
C SER A 78 -1.01 -9.60 -13.33
N GLY A 79 -1.01 -9.38 -12.03
CA GLY A 79 -1.10 -10.42 -11.02
C GLY A 79 0.20 -10.64 -10.25
N LYS A 80 0.07 -11.29 -9.11
CA LYS A 80 1.21 -11.69 -8.29
C LYS A 80 1.85 -12.96 -8.86
N ALA A 81 3.09 -13.25 -8.44
CA ALA A 81 3.73 -14.52 -8.79
C ALA A 81 2.87 -15.71 -8.34
N LYS A 82 2.23 -15.60 -7.17
CA LYS A 82 1.23 -16.54 -6.69
C LYS A 82 -0.13 -15.83 -6.80
N ASP A 83 -0.74 -15.94 -7.97
CA ASP A 83 -1.90 -15.15 -8.36
C ASP A 83 -3.15 -15.56 -7.56
N ASP A 84 -3.66 -14.63 -6.77
CA ASP A 84 -4.90 -14.79 -6.00
C ASP A 84 -6.04 -13.93 -6.55
N GLY A 85 -5.84 -13.31 -7.72
CA GLY A 85 -6.80 -12.44 -8.38
C GLY A 85 -6.58 -10.95 -8.14
N TYR A 86 -5.81 -10.59 -7.14
CA TYR A 86 -5.52 -9.17 -6.84
C TYR A 86 -4.77 -8.51 -8.00
N ARG A 87 -5.16 -7.27 -8.29
CA ARG A 87 -4.51 -6.42 -9.30
C ARG A 87 -4.27 -5.03 -8.74
N GLY A 88 -3.06 -4.51 -8.96
CA GLY A 88 -2.71 -3.16 -8.53
C GLY A 88 -1.20 -2.94 -8.58
N ILE A 89 -0.79 -1.73 -8.24
CA ILE A 89 0.62 -1.38 -8.10
C ILE A 89 0.82 -0.79 -6.71
N HIS A 90 1.80 -1.33 -5.99
CA HIS A 90 2.21 -0.80 -4.70
C HIS A 90 3.50 -0.03 -4.87
N VAL A 91 3.52 1.21 -4.41
CA VAL A 91 4.69 2.06 -4.40
C VAL A 91 5.12 2.24 -2.95
N TYR A 92 6.38 1.99 -2.67
CA TYR A 92 6.96 2.14 -1.35
C TYR A 92 7.94 3.30 -1.37
N PHE A 93 7.72 4.27 -0.50
CA PHE A 93 8.63 5.39 -0.27
C PHE A 93 9.30 5.21 1.08
N GLN A 94 10.63 5.25 1.09
CA GLN A 94 11.43 5.15 2.32
C GLN A 94 12.48 6.25 2.34
N LEU A 95 12.37 7.15 3.31
CA LEU A 95 13.25 8.32 3.39
C LEU A 95 14.70 7.93 3.68
N SER A 96 14.92 6.97 4.56
CA SER A 96 16.24 6.43 4.89
C SER A 96 16.10 5.05 5.53
N ASN A 97 17.23 4.39 5.77
CA ASN A 97 17.24 3.08 6.46
C ASN A 97 16.72 3.15 7.90
N PHE A 98 16.60 4.34 8.47
CA PHE A 98 16.08 4.56 9.83
C PHE A 98 14.58 4.83 9.86
N HIS A 99 13.92 4.85 8.71
CA HIS A 99 12.49 5.12 8.59
C HIS A 99 11.77 3.89 8.07
N TYR A 100 10.53 3.68 8.53
CA TYR A 100 9.66 2.67 7.91
C TYR A 100 9.13 3.20 6.59
N PRO A 101 8.99 2.32 5.58
CA PRO A 101 8.41 2.71 4.31
C PRO A 101 6.95 3.14 4.46
N ILE A 102 6.52 4.04 3.57
CA ILE A 102 5.12 4.38 3.37
C ILE A 102 4.66 3.64 2.12
N GLU A 103 3.57 2.90 2.23
CA GLU A 103 2.97 2.18 1.10
C GLU A 103 1.88 3.01 0.47
N ILE A 104 1.92 3.13 -0.86
CA ILE A 104 0.83 3.73 -1.63
C ILE A 104 0.32 2.66 -2.60
N GLN A 105 -0.95 2.29 -2.45
CA GLN A 105 -1.59 1.32 -3.32
C GLN A 105 -2.36 2.05 -4.41
N TYR A 106 -2.00 1.81 -5.66
CA TYR A 106 -2.69 2.35 -6.82
C TYR A 106 -3.57 1.29 -7.45
N ASN A 107 -4.82 1.65 -7.71
CA ASN A 107 -5.75 0.83 -8.48
C ASN A 107 -6.42 1.68 -9.53
N THR A 108 -6.69 1.09 -10.70
CA THR A 108 -7.71 1.63 -11.59
C THR A 108 -9.07 1.47 -10.92
N TYR A 109 -10.06 2.24 -11.38
CA TYR A 109 -11.43 2.11 -10.85
C TYR A 109 -11.95 0.68 -10.98
N TYR A 110 -11.72 0.07 -12.14
CA TYR A 110 -12.16 -1.30 -12.42
C TYR A 110 -11.51 -2.30 -11.45
N ASP A 111 -10.20 -2.24 -11.29
CA ASP A 111 -9.48 -3.17 -10.41
C ASP A 111 -9.86 -2.96 -8.94
N ARG A 112 -10.12 -1.72 -8.53
CA ARG A 112 -10.58 -1.45 -7.17
C ARG A 112 -11.91 -2.16 -6.88
N GLN A 113 -12.84 -2.09 -7.82
CA GLN A 113 -14.13 -2.77 -7.68
C GLN A 113 -13.95 -4.29 -7.58
N PHE A 114 -13.12 -4.85 -8.44
CA PHE A 114 -12.83 -6.27 -8.44
C PHE A 114 -12.12 -6.71 -7.15
N ASN A 115 -11.10 -5.97 -6.72
CA ASN A 115 -10.36 -6.27 -5.50
C ASN A 115 -11.27 -6.23 -4.26
N ASN A 116 -12.17 -5.27 -4.19
CA ASN A 116 -13.14 -5.17 -3.09
C ASN A 116 -14.08 -6.37 -3.07
N TRP A 117 -14.58 -6.78 -4.24
CA TRP A 117 -15.41 -7.97 -4.36
C TRP A 117 -14.63 -9.22 -3.94
N LEU A 118 -13.42 -9.38 -4.45
CA LEU A 118 -12.55 -10.52 -4.14
C LEU A 118 -12.30 -10.63 -2.64
N HIS A 119 -12.02 -9.53 -1.99
CA HIS A 119 -11.79 -9.51 -0.54
C HIS A 119 -13.01 -10.02 0.23
N LYS A 120 -14.20 -9.63 -0.17
CA LYS A 120 -15.45 -10.08 0.46
C LYS A 120 -15.70 -11.58 0.25
N GLN A 121 -15.31 -12.12 -0.91
CA GLN A 121 -15.61 -13.51 -1.26
C GLN A 121 -14.57 -14.49 -0.73
N VAL A 122 -13.30 -14.11 -0.72
CA VAL A 122 -12.17 -15.02 -0.47
C VAL A 122 -11.57 -14.82 0.92
N PHE A 123 -11.52 -13.60 1.41
CA PHE A 123 -10.83 -13.25 2.65
C PHE A 123 -11.76 -12.90 3.81
N LYS A 124 -12.93 -13.50 3.84
CA LYS A 124 -13.87 -13.30 4.95
C LYS A 124 -13.29 -13.71 6.29
#